data_cb9fc7d0b9ace5f482cd60d9cf845258
#
_entry.id   cb9fc7d0b9ace5f482cd60d9cf845258
#
_cell.length_a   1.000
_cell.length_b   1.000
_cell.length_c   1.000
_cell.angle_alpha   90.00
_cell.angle_beta   90.00
_cell.angle_gamma   90.00
#
_symmetry.space_group_name_H-M   'P 1'
#
loop_
_entity.id
_entity.type
_entity.pdbx_description
1 polymer ?
#
loop_
_entity_poly.entity_id
_entity_poly.type
_entity_poly.pdbx_seq_one_letter_code
_entity_poly.pdbx_strand_id
1 'polypeptide(L)'
;GGVANIPESEMSGVEIEFTALASDSFTFDMNLAFLNSEVSSDYFVLDNVDAYQYFFGEEDLRYGLRENVKGNQLAKTPEFTADVNFTYETDLPSGNSLTAIVQYVKRGKFMQRVSNNPIVDAIPGYDIVNFTIGIDYNNNLGLDLMLLNVTDEDGINSSMTDVFGVASTGLELIPPRQFMTSISYNF
;
A
#
# COMPACT_ATOMS: atom_id res chain seq x y z
N GLY A 1 4.39 19.32 19.38
CA GLY A 1 3.96 18.81 18.07
C GLY A 1 3.05 19.82 17.37
N GLY A 2 3.02 19.79 16.06
CA GLY A 2 2.19 20.70 15.27
C GLY A 2 2.10 20.24 13.82
N VAL A 3 1.22 20.86 13.06
CA VAL A 3 1.11 20.70 11.61
C VAL A 3 1.85 21.85 10.94
N ALA A 4 2.68 21.56 9.97
CA ALA A 4 3.38 22.55 9.18
C ALA A 4 3.26 22.22 7.69
N ASN A 5 3.29 23.22 6.84
CA ASN A 5 3.28 23.05 5.41
C ASN A 5 4.72 23.01 4.89
N ILE A 6 5.04 22.03 4.06
CA ILE A 6 6.26 22.02 3.26
C ILE A 6 6.07 23.06 2.15
N PRO A 7 7.00 24.03 1.98
CA PRO A 7 6.79 25.15 1.05
C PRO A 7 6.68 24.70 -0.40
N GLU A 8 7.54 23.77 -0.83
CA GLU A 8 7.58 23.29 -2.20
C GLU A 8 7.91 21.79 -2.23
N SER A 9 7.20 21.07 -3.08
CA SER A 9 7.46 19.67 -3.36
C SER A 9 7.13 19.37 -4.82
N GLU A 10 7.81 18.41 -5.40
CA GLU A 10 7.59 17.95 -6.75
C GLU A 10 7.15 16.50 -6.77
N MET A 11 6.23 16.19 -7.67
CA MET A 11 5.76 14.84 -7.91
C MET A 11 5.62 14.63 -9.41
N SER A 12 6.20 13.57 -9.93
CA SER A 12 6.10 13.17 -11.33
C SER A 12 5.97 11.67 -11.45
N GLY A 13 5.29 11.20 -12.49
CA GLY A 13 5.09 9.78 -12.64
C GLY A 13 4.45 9.38 -13.95
N VAL A 14 4.26 8.08 -14.12
CA VAL A 14 3.55 7.47 -15.23
C VAL A 14 2.55 6.48 -14.68
N GLU A 15 1.33 6.58 -15.13
CA GLU A 15 0.26 5.63 -14.86
C GLU A 15 -0.10 4.91 -16.16
N ILE A 16 -0.27 3.60 -16.09
CA ILE A 16 -0.62 2.74 -17.21
C ILE A 16 -1.85 1.94 -16.80
N GLU A 17 -2.92 2.13 -17.53
CA GLU A 17 -4.14 1.33 -17.42
C GLU A 17 -4.30 0.52 -18.69
N PHE A 18 -4.51 -0.77 -18.55
CA PHE A 18 -4.66 -1.67 -19.68
C PHE A 18 -5.71 -2.73 -19.39
N THR A 19 -6.64 -2.88 -20.32
CA THR A 19 -7.66 -3.94 -20.31
C THR A 19 -7.63 -4.69 -21.63
N ALA A 20 -7.63 -6.01 -21.58
CA ALA A 20 -7.71 -6.86 -22.77
C ALA A 20 -8.73 -8.00 -22.55
N LEU A 21 -9.58 -8.19 -23.54
CA LEU A 21 -10.40 -9.37 -23.70
C LEU A 21 -9.59 -10.41 -24.49
N ALA A 22 -9.00 -11.37 -23.77
CA ALA A 22 -8.19 -12.41 -24.40
C ALA A 22 -9.06 -13.47 -25.12
N SER A 23 -10.30 -13.62 -24.69
CA SER A 23 -11.36 -14.44 -25.31
C SER A 23 -12.72 -13.99 -24.78
N ASP A 24 -13.80 -14.63 -25.24
CA ASP A 24 -15.16 -14.40 -24.72
C ASP A 24 -15.28 -14.71 -23.20
N SER A 25 -14.36 -15.47 -22.66
CA SER A 25 -14.38 -15.90 -21.26
C SER A 25 -13.23 -15.34 -20.42
N PHE A 26 -12.22 -14.71 -21.03
CA PHE A 26 -11.03 -14.23 -20.32
C PHE A 26 -10.82 -12.73 -20.46
N THR A 27 -10.79 -12.04 -19.32
CA THR A 27 -10.39 -10.62 -19.22
C THR A 27 -9.10 -10.50 -18.44
N PHE A 28 -8.23 -9.63 -18.91
CA PHE A 28 -7.01 -9.21 -18.23
C PHE A 28 -7.05 -7.70 -18.00
N ASP A 29 -6.92 -7.28 -16.74
CA ASP A 29 -6.81 -5.88 -16.36
C ASP A 29 -5.50 -5.63 -15.62
N MET A 30 -4.86 -4.51 -15.94
CA MET A 30 -3.60 -4.13 -15.33
C MET A 30 -3.55 -2.63 -15.11
N ASN A 31 -3.25 -2.22 -13.87
CA ASN A 31 -2.97 -0.85 -13.49
C ASN A 31 -1.58 -0.79 -12.88
N LEU A 32 -0.70 0.02 -13.46
CA LEU A 32 0.66 0.25 -12.99
C LEU A 32 0.85 1.74 -12.74
N ALA A 33 1.51 2.09 -11.64
CA ALA A 33 1.95 3.45 -11.39
C ALA A 33 3.43 3.47 -10.98
N PHE A 34 4.17 4.36 -11.62
CA PHE A 34 5.55 4.69 -11.29
C PHE A 34 5.57 6.14 -10.84
N LEU A 35 6.03 6.40 -9.63
CA LEU A 35 5.98 7.70 -9.00
C LEU A 35 7.36 8.10 -8.48
N ASN A 36 7.78 9.31 -8.79
CA ASN A 36 8.89 9.99 -8.15
C ASN A 36 8.36 11.20 -7.40
N SER A 37 8.78 11.38 -6.16
CA SER A 37 8.36 12.51 -5.33
C SER A 37 9.50 12.99 -4.47
N GLU A 38 9.64 14.31 -4.32
CA GLU A 38 10.66 14.91 -3.48
C GLU A 38 10.24 16.27 -2.90
N VAL A 39 10.85 16.65 -1.80
CA VAL A 39 10.82 18.02 -1.29
C VAL A 39 11.81 18.85 -2.11
N SER A 40 11.33 19.86 -2.83
CA SER A 40 12.17 20.63 -3.78
C SER A 40 12.82 21.87 -3.15
N SER A 41 12.33 22.37 -2.01
CA SER A 41 12.91 23.51 -1.29
C SER A 41 13.57 23.14 0.02
N ASP A 42 14.45 24.01 0.51
CA ASP A 42 15.02 23.86 1.86
C ASP A 42 13.91 23.99 2.91
N TYR A 43 13.72 22.92 3.66
CA TYR A 43 12.77 22.87 4.77
C TYR A 43 13.34 22.02 5.90
N PHE A 44 13.24 22.54 7.13
CA PHE A 44 13.85 21.92 8.30
C PHE A 44 12.80 21.35 9.23
N VAL A 45 12.87 20.06 9.47
CA VAL A 45 12.02 19.33 10.41
C VAL A 45 12.82 18.85 11.63
N LEU A 46 12.13 18.61 12.72
CA LEU A 46 12.69 17.91 13.87
C LEU A 46 12.38 16.43 13.72
N ASP A 47 13.40 15.58 13.56
CA ASP A 47 13.23 14.14 13.72
C ASP A 47 13.34 13.76 15.19
N ASN A 48 12.25 13.26 15.75
CA ASN A 48 12.18 12.86 17.16
C ASN A 48 13.06 11.63 17.48
N VAL A 49 13.41 10.81 16.49
CA VAL A 49 14.32 9.67 16.67
C VAL A 49 15.73 10.17 16.90
N ASP A 50 16.20 11.09 16.08
CA ASP A 50 17.50 11.73 16.25
C ASP A 50 17.52 12.58 17.52
N ALA A 51 16.44 13.34 17.78
CA ALA A 51 16.30 14.12 19.00
C ALA A 51 16.43 13.28 20.26
N TYR A 52 15.85 12.06 20.27
CA TYR A 52 16.01 11.15 21.40
C TYR A 52 17.46 10.77 21.66
N GLN A 53 18.24 10.47 20.61
CA GLN A 53 19.65 10.17 20.74
C GLN A 53 20.46 11.34 21.31
N TYR A 54 20.08 12.57 20.95
CA TYR A 54 20.74 13.78 21.45
C TYR A 54 20.38 14.13 22.89
N PHE A 55 19.12 13.96 23.30
CA PHE A 55 18.71 14.25 24.68
C PHE A 55 19.34 13.33 25.72
N PHE A 56 19.70 12.12 25.33
CA PHE A 56 20.33 11.12 26.21
C PHE A 56 21.80 10.87 25.87
N GLY A 57 22.33 11.55 24.86
CA GLY A 57 23.76 11.57 24.50
C GLY A 57 24.52 12.67 25.24
N GLU A 58 25.84 12.62 25.15
CA GLU A 58 26.76 13.54 25.90
C GLU A 58 26.90 14.94 25.27
N GLU A 59 26.18 15.27 24.18
CA GLU A 59 26.35 16.54 23.47
C GLU A 59 25.15 17.48 23.61
N ASP A 60 25.43 18.75 23.94
CA ASP A 60 24.43 19.82 24.01
C ASP A 60 24.11 20.37 22.61
N LEU A 61 23.17 19.72 21.93
CA LEU A 61 22.82 20.01 20.54
C LEU A 61 21.49 20.74 20.37
N ARG A 62 21.10 21.56 21.33
CA ARG A 62 19.83 22.32 21.32
C ARG A 62 19.50 23.06 20.02
N TYR A 63 20.45 23.25 19.13
CA TYR A 63 20.28 23.93 17.85
C TYR A 63 20.57 23.06 16.61
N GLY A 64 21.08 21.83 16.76
CA GLY A 64 21.46 20.94 15.68
C GLY A 64 20.44 19.85 15.33
N LEU A 65 19.27 19.87 15.97
CA LEU A 65 18.27 18.81 15.85
C LEU A 65 17.34 18.94 14.61
N ARG A 66 17.55 19.95 13.78
CA ARG A 66 16.74 20.15 12.59
C ARG A 66 17.43 19.59 11.37
N GLU A 67 16.80 18.64 10.75
CA GLU A 67 17.23 18.04 9.50
C GLU A 67 16.61 18.80 8.32
N ASN A 68 17.41 19.10 7.29
CA ASN A 68 16.93 19.62 6.03
C ASN A 68 16.38 18.45 5.21
N VAL A 69 15.10 18.47 4.91
CA VAL A 69 14.41 17.41 4.17
C VAL A 69 14.37 17.62 2.67
N LYS A 70 15.10 18.62 2.13
CA LYS A 70 15.23 18.80 0.69
C LYS A 70 15.83 17.58 0.02
N GLY A 71 15.20 17.10 -1.06
CA GLY A 71 15.54 15.88 -1.76
C GLY A 71 14.96 14.61 -1.14
N ASN A 72 14.32 14.71 0.03
CA ASN A 72 13.66 13.58 0.64
C ASN A 72 12.37 13.23 -0.10
N GLN A 73 12.08 11.94 -0.18
CA GLN A 73 10.81 11.42 -0.69
C GLN A 73 9.63 11.94 0.15
N LEU A 74 8.54 12.28 -0.48
CA LEU A 74 7.32 12.61 0.23
C LEU A 74 6.78 11.39 1.01
N ALA A 75 6.16 11.67 2.14
CA ALA A 75 5.60 10.63 2.99
C ALA A 75 4.53 9.82 2.25
N LYS A 76 4.57 8.50 2.40
CA LYS A 76 3.56 7.55 1.87
C LYS A 76 3.40 7.57 0.34
N THR A 77 4.46 7.85 -0.40
CA THR A 77 4.48 7.84 -1.86
C THR A 77 5.33 6.68 -2.38
N PRO A 78 4.77 5.47 -2.51
CA PRO A 78 5.53 4.34 -3.05
C PRO A 78 5.99 4.63 -4.50
N GLU A 79 7.22 4.25 -4.81
CA GLU A 79 7.82 4.46 -6.15
C GLU A 79 7.15 3.63 -7.24
N PHE A 80 6.50 2.53 -6.85
CA PHE A 80 5.83 1.63 -7.77
C PHE A 80 4.61 0.99 -7.11
N THR A 81 3.50 0.92 -7.84
CA THR A 81 2.33 0.11 -7.47
C THR A 81 1.82 -0.64 -8.69
N ALA A 82 1.29 -1.83 -8.47
CA ALA A 82 0.62 -2.62 -9.49
C ALA A 82 -0.63 -3.28 -8.93
N ASP A 83 -1.69 -3.33 -9.73
CA ASP A 83 -2.88 -4.14 -9.54
C ASP A 83 -3.14 -4.87 -10.85
N VAL A 84 -3.11 -6.19 -10.82
CA VAL A 84 -3.28 -7.04 -12.01
C VAL A 84 -4.36 -8.07 -11.72
N ASN A 85 -5.37 -8.11 -12.57
CA ASN A 85 -6.52 -8.98 -12.45
C ASN A 85 -6.64 -9.90 -13.66
N PHE A 86 -6.83 -11.19 -13.40
CA PHE A 86 -7.21 -12.19 -14.39
C PHE A 86 -8.61 -12.67 -14.04
N THR A 87 -9.57 -12.37 -14.90
CA THR A 87 -10.97 -12.79 -14.73
C THR A 87 -11.33 -13.85 -15.75
N TYR A 88 -11.89 -14.94 -15.30
CA TYR A 88 -12.50 -15.97 -16.13
C TYR A 88 -13.98 -16.04 -15.84
N GLU A 89 -14.80 -15.92 -16.87
CA GLU A 89 -16.27 -15.99 -16.79
C GLU A 89 -16.79 -16.99 -17.81
N THR A 90 -17.74 -17.82 -17.40
CA THR A 90 -18.37 -18.77 -18.30
C THR A 90 -19.77 -19.18 -17.82
N ASP A 91 -20.64 -19.45 -18.78
CA ASP A 91 -21.92 -20.08 -18.49
C ASP A 91 -21.75 -21.59 -18.36
N LEU A 92 -22.33 -22.13 -17.30
CA LEU A 92 -22.38 -23.57 -17.06
C LEU A 92 -23.58 -24.19 -17.78
N PRO A 93 -23.51 -25.48 -18.15
CA PRO A 93 -24.62 -26.21 -18.79
C PRO A 93 -25.94 -26.21 -17.99
N SER A 94 -25.84 -25.94 -16.68
CA SER A 94 -26.98 -25.79 -15.77
C SER A 94 -27.74 -24.46 -15.92
N GLY A 95 -27.23 -23.53 -16.72
CA GLY A 95 -27.76 -22.16 -16.85
C GLY A 95 -27.29 -21.20 -15.76
N ASN A 96 -26.36 -21.63 -14.92
CA ASN A 96 -25.69 -20.78 -13.93
C ASN A 96 -24.45 -20.14 -14.56
N SER A 97 -23.94 -19.03 -13.98
CA SER A 97 -22.66 -18.46 -14.40
C SER A 97 -21.58 -18.70 -13.34
N LEU A 98 -20.37 -18.92 -13.81
CA LEU A 98 -19.17 -19.09 -13.00
C LEU A 98 -18.22 -17.94 -13.29
N THR A 99 -17.74 -17.28 -12.22
CA THR A 99 -16.68 -16.27 -12.27
C THR A 99 -15.50 -16.72 -11.42
N ALA A 100 -14.29 -16.63 -11.93
CA ALA A 100 -13.06 -16.85 -11.15
C ALA A 100 -12.11 -15.68 -11.38
N ILE A 101 -11.58 -15.13 -10.29
CA ILE A 101 -10.68 -13.96 -10.34
C ILE A 101 -9.41 -14.28 -9.58
N VAL A 102 -8.27 -14.03 -10.21
CA VAL A 102 -6.96 -13.96 -9.55
C VAL A 102 -6.50 -12.53 -9.61
N GLN A 103 -6.27 -11.93 -8.44
CA GLN A 103 -5.73 -10.58 -8.31
C GLN A 103 -4.32 -10.65 -7.75
N TYR A 104 -3.39 -9.94 -8.38
CA TYR A 104 -2.06 -9.65 -7.87
C TYR A 104 -1.94 -8.16 -7.57
N VAL A 105 -1.59 -7.82 -6.33
CA VAL A 105 -1.37 -6.45 -5.88
C VAL A 105 0.05 -6.31 -5.40
N LYS A 106 0.78 -5.31 -5.91
CA LYS A 106 2.12 -4.96 -5.45
C LYS A 106 2.16 -3.52 -4.97
N ARG A 107 2.75 -3.33 -3.80
CA ARG A 107 3.12 -2.01 -3.28
C ARG A 107 4.64 -1.94 -3.13
N GLY A 108 5.28 -0.98 -3.78
CA GLY A 108 6.70 -0.71 -3.65
C GLY A 108 7.05 -0.15 -2.27
N LYS A 109 8.34 -0.11 -1.98
CA LYS A 109 8.86 0.56 -0.77
C LYS A 109 8.49 2.05 -0.78
N PHE A 110 8.36 2.63 0.41
CA PHE A 110 8.12 4.06 0.58
C PHE A 110 8.61 4.53 1.94
N MET A 111 8.68 5.85 2.13
CA MET A 111 9.00 6.46 3.41
C MET A 111 7.72 6.86 4.15
N GLN A 112 7.62 6.50 5.43
CA GLN A 112 6.45 6.80 6.27
C GLN A 112 6.33 8.28 6.61
N ARG A 113 7.46 8.95 6.83
CA ARG A 113 7.54 10.38 7.15
C ARG A 113 8.50 11.08 6.19
N VAL A 114 8.38 12.39 6.09
CA VAL A 114 9.23 13.23 5.23
C VAL A 114 10.68 13.33 5.72
N SER A 115 10.95 13.02 6.99
CA SER A 115 12.32 12.90 7.52
C SER A 115 13.13 11.79 6.84
N ASN A 116 12.44 10.81 6.27
CA ASN A 116 13.10 9.69 5.59
C ASN A 116 14.16 8.97 6.43
N ASN A 117 13.95 8.91 7.75
CA ASN A 117 14.86 8.22 8.64
C ASN A 117 14.93 6.73 8.29
N PRO A 118 16.09 6.21 7.88
CA PRO A 118 16.19 4.84 7.34
C PRO A 118 15.86 3.74 8.36
N ILE A 119 15.89 4.06 9.66
CA ILE A 119 15.64 3.09 10.73
C ILE A 119 14.16 2.90 10.99
N VAL A 120 13.37 3.99 10.94
CA VAL A 120 11.97 3.97 11.38
C VAL A 120 10.97 4.36 10.30
N ASP A 121 11.42 5.01 9.20
CA ASP A 121 10.52 5.48 8.15
C ASP A 121 10.52 4.60 6.90
N ALA A 122 11.56 3.79 6.70
CA ALA A 122 11.64 2.93 5.53
C ALA A 122 10.66 1.75 5.65
N ILE A 123 9.57 1.82 4.92
CA ILE A 123 8.58 0.74 4.84
C ILE A 123 8.92 -0.13 3.62
N PRO A 124 9.20 -1.43 3.81
CA PRO A 124 9.46 -2.35 2.72
C PRO A 124 8.23 -2.52 1.84
N GLY A 125 8.44 -2.78 0.55
CA GLY A 125 7.37 -3.17 -0.34
C GLY A 125 6.88 -4.59 -0.03
N TYR A 126 5.67 -4.88 -0.45
CA TYR A 126 5.07 -6.22 -0.37
C TYR A 126 4.22 -6.51 -1.60
N ASP A 127 3.89 -7.77 -1.78
CA ASP A 127 2.94 -8.21 -2.79
C ASP A 127 2.01 -9.30 -2.25
N ILE A 128 0.75 -9.24 -2.63
CA ILE A 128 -0.28 -10.19 -2.23
C ILE A 128 -1.00 -10.76 -3.45
N VAL A 129 -1.47 -11.98 -3.31
CA VAL A 129 -2.35 -12.63 -4.27
C VAL A 129 -3.69 -12.90 -3.59
N ASN A 130 -4.76 -12.54 -4.27
CA ASN A 130 -6.13 -12.87 -3.87
C ASN A 130 -6.76 -13.78 -4.90
N PHE A 131 -7.63 -14.66 -4.46
CA PHE A 131 -8.41 -15.55 -5.31
C PHE A 131 -9.89 -15.47 -4.93
N THR A 132 -10.75 -15.31 -5.93
CA THR A 132 -12.20 -15.34 -5.76
C THR A 132 -12.81 -16.30 -6.77
N ILE A 133 -13.76 -17.11 -6.33
CA ILE A 133 -14.61 -17.90 -7.21
C ILE A 133 -16.06 -17.68 -6.81
N GLY A 134 -16.91 -17.35 -7.79
CA GLY A 134 -18.33 -17.07 -7.61
C GLY A 134 -19.19 -17.93 -8.54
N ILE A 135 -20.35 -18.29 -8.07
CA ILE A 135 -21.40 -18.93 -8.87
C ILE A 135 -22.69 -18.14 -8.67
N ASP A 136 -23.22 -17.62 -9.77
CA ASP A 136 -24.56 -17.07 -9.82
C ASP A 136 -25.54 -18.10 -10.38
N TYR A 137 -26.48 -18.46 -9.55
CA TYR A 137 -27.52 -19.42 -9.90
C TYR A 137 -28.69 -18.69 -10.61
N ASN A 138 -29.31 -19.36 -11.55
CA ASN A 138 -30.44 -18.83 -12.32
C ASN A 138 -31.70 -18.53 -11.48
N ASN A 139 -31.71 -18.87 -10.20
CA ASN A 139 -32.76 -18.57 -9.21
C ASN A 139 -32.47 -17.35 -8.35
N ASN A 140 -31.66 -16.42 -8.83
CA ASN A 140 -31.25 -15.16 -8.16
C ASN A 140 -30.37 -15.38 -6.90
N LEU A 141 -29.82 -16.55 -6.67
CA LEU A 141 -28.89 -16.84 -5.60
C LEU A 141 -27.45 -16.71 -6.11
N GLY A 142 -26.60 -15.96 -5.41
CA GLY A 142 -25.14 -15.91 -5.64
C GLY A 142 -24.36 -16.49 -4.46
N LEU A 143 -23.29 -17.17 -4.75
CA LEU A 143 -22.34 -17.70 -3.77
C LEU A 143 -20.91 -17.35 -4.18
N ASP A 144 -20.17 -16.64 -3.32
CA ASP A 144 -18.75 -16.33 -3.53
C ASP A 144 -17.90 -16.96 -2.43
N LEU A 145 -16.76 -17.50 -2.84
CA LEU A 145 -15.69 -17.95 -1.97
C LEU A 145 -14.44 -17.11 -2.28
N MET A 146 -13.83 -16.50 -1.26
CA MET A 146 -12.67 -15.62 -1.40
C MET A 146 -11.55 -16.13 -0.52
N LEU A 147 -10.37 -16.24 -1.08
CA LEU A 147 -9.13 -16.48 -0.36
C LEU A 147 -8.23 -15.25 -0.55
N LEU A 148 -8.13 -14.44 0.49
CA LEU A 148 -7.36 -13.20 0.48
C LEU A 148 -5.98 -13.44 1.07
N ASN A 149 -4.98 -12.74 0.54
CA ASN A 149 -3.57 -12.92 0.92
C ASN A 149 -3.17 -14.41 0.91
N VAL A 150 -3.28 -15.04 -0.25
CA VAL A 150 -3.04 -16.49 -0.43
C VAL A 150 -1.65 -16.91 0.05
N THR A 151 -0.66 -16.06 -0.16
CA THR A 151 0.75 -16.28 0.21
C THR A 151 1.02 -16.11 1.70
N ASP A 152 0.05 -15.55 2.46
CA ASP A 152 0.20 -15.22 3.88
C ASP A 152 1.35 -14.25 4.13
N GLU A 153 1.44 -13.22 3.28
CA GLU A 153 2.47 -12.19 3.34
C GLU A 153 2.29 -11.31 4.57
N ASP A 154 3.37 -11.07 5.30
CA ASP A 154 3.42 -10.19 6.49
C ASP A 154 3.84 -8.75 6.09
N GLY A 155 3.11 -8.14 5.15
CA GLY A 155 3.40 -6.79 4.69
C GLY A 155 3.14 -5.72 5.76
N ILE A 156 3.95 -4.66 5.75
CA ILE A 156 3.76 -3.50 6.62
C ILE A 156 2.97 -2.44 5.86
N ASN A 157 1.76 -2.13 6.34
CA ASN A 157 0.90 -1.10 5.75
C ASN A 157 1.34 0.31 6.13
N SER A 158 1.69 0.52 7.39
CA SER A 158 2.18 1.80 7.90
C SER A 158 2.98 1.62 9.19
N SER A 159 3.66 2.68 9.61
CA SER A 159 4.29 2.76 10.94
C SER A 159 3.90 4.05 11.63
N MET A 160 3.93 4.04 12.96
CA MET A 160 3.78 5.23 13.79
C MET A 160 4.91 5.27 14.82
N THR A 161 5.73 6.31 14.73
CA THR A 161 6.82 6.53 15.69
C THR A 161 6.37 7.54 16.73
N ASP A 162 6.62 7.20 18.03
CA ASP A 162 6.29 8.07 19.15
C ASP A 162 6.98 9.44 19.02
N VAL A 163 6.17 10.50 19.10
CA VAL A 163 6.65 11.89 18.98
C VAL A 163 7.12 12.50 20.30
N PHE A 164 6.93 11.79 21.43
CA PHE A 164 7.14 12.33 22.78
C PHE A 164 8.41 11.80 23.48
N GLY A 165 9.28 11.11 22.78
CA GLY A 165 10.63 11.01 23.28
C GLY A 165 11.20 9.64 23.57
N VAL A 166 10.48 8.54 23.34
CA VAL A 166 11.08 7.20 23.46
C VAL A 166 11.39 6.56 22.10
N ALA A 167 11.05 7.27 21.01
CA ALA A 167 11.28 6.83 19.62
C ALA A 167 10.78 5.40 19.32
N SER A 168 9.84 4.88 20.11
CA SER A 168 9.26 3.57 19.86
C SER A 168 8.40 3.62 18.60
N THR A 169 8.51 2.61 17.75
CA THR A 169 7.78 2.53 16.50
C THR A 169 6.83 1.34 16.52
N GLY A 170 5.53 1.64 16.40
CA GLY A 170 4.50 0.63 16.17
C GLY A 170 4.33 0.38 14.68
N LEU A 171 4.07 -0.87 14.31
CA LEU A 171 3.81 -1.27 12.92
C LEU A 171 2.36 -1.69 12.77
N GLU A 172 1.73 -1.24 11.69
CA GLU A 172 0.44 -1.74 11.24
C GLU A 172 0.69 -2.74 10.11
N LEU A 173 0.32 -3.99 10.34
CA LEU A 173 0.44 -5.04 9.34
C LEU A 173 -0.79 -5.10 8.43
N ILE A 174 -0.62 -5.61 7.21
CA ILE A 174 -1.75 -5.99 6.37
C ILE A 174 -2.49 -7.18 7.00
N PRO A 175 -3.77 -7.41 6.66
CA PRO A 175 -4.48 -8.58 7.13
C PRO A 175 -3.76 -9.88 6.71
N PRO A 176 -3.65 -10.87 7.61
CA PRO A 176 -3.13 -12.19 7.27
C PRO A 176 -4.04 -12.89 6.25
N ARG A 177 -3.67 -14.07 5.80
CA ARG A 177 -4.54 -14.88 4.93
C ARG A 177 -5.92 -15.05 5.54
N GLN A 178 -6.94 -14.78 4.74
CA GLN A 178 -8.35 -14.83 5.15
C GLN A 178 -9.15 -15.67 4.17
N PHE A 179 -10.06 -16.46 4.69
CA PHE A 179 -11.10 -17.13 3.94
C PHE A 179 -12.45 -16.47 4.22
N MET A 180 -13.15 -16.05 3.17
CA MET A 180 -14.46 -15.39 3.28
C MET A 180 -15.47 -16.08 2.37
N THR A 181 -16.72 -16.06 2.78
CA THR A 181 -17.85 -16.55 1.98
C THR A 181 -18.93 -15.46 1.96
N SER A 182 -19.46 -15.20 0.79
CA SER A 182 -20.62 -14.32 0.58
C SER A 182 -21.79 -15.11 -0.01
N ILE A 183 -22.98 -14.86 0.46
CA ILE A 183 -24.23 -15.38 -0.10
C ILE A 183 -25.13 -14.17 -0.39
N SER A 184 -25.56 -14.04 -1.63
CA SER A 184 -26.46 -12.99 -2.08
C SER A 184 -27.77 -13.56 -2.61
N TYR A 185 -28.85 -12.82 -2.45
CA TYR A 185 -30.14 -13.15 -3.05
C TYR A 185 -30.82 -11.89 -3.56
N ASN A 186 -31.18 -11.88 -4.85
CA ASN A 186 -31.88 -10.78 -5.49
C ASN A 186 -33.38 -11.09 -5.55
N PHE A 187 -34.21 -10.18 -5.02
CA PHE A 187 -35.69 -10.32 -4.96
C PHE A 187 -36.36 -9.86 -6.26
#